data_a362314c1863811e1228065fecd76657
#
_entry.id   a362314c1863811e1228065fecd76657
#
_cell.length_a   1.000
_cell.length_b   1.000
_cell.length_c   1.000
_cell.angle_alpha   90.00
_cell.angle_beta   90.00
_cell.angle_gamma   90.00
#
_symmetry.space_group_name_H-M   'P 1'
#
loop_
_entity.id
_entity.type
_entity.pdbx_description
1 polymer ?
#
loop_
_entity_poly.entity_id
_entity_poly.type
_entity_poly.pdbx_seq_one_letter_code
_entity_poly.pdbx_strand_id
1 'polypeptide(L)'
;MFEGFKQSMIDTGDAVIRVRHGGKGPPLLLLHGIPQTHVMWHRIAPRLAQDFTVVAADLRGYGESSKPPTTPDHAPYSKRAMARDQVEIMRQLGFDRFFVAGHDRGGRCAYRMALDHPQRVLKLAVLDIVPTGEAFRRADMAFGLAYWVWFFLAQPFDLPERIVGKDPQIFLDYMLDRWSGTADVFPEEVRAEYARTFRDPETLHAICEEYRAATNLDYQHDEADRGRRRIRCPVLALWSRQGPLQGWCDVLAVWRDWADDVRGRALDCGHFLPEEAPDETYSDLYRFFTT
;
A
#
# COMPACT_ATOMS: atom_id res chain seq x y z
N MET A 1 -8.56 17.48 7.60
CA MET A 1 -8.71 16.10 7.06
C MET A 1 -8.93 15.16 8.25
N PHE A 2 -9.67 14.07 8.09
CA PHE A 2 -9.98 13.08 9.15
C PHE A 2 -10.69 13.67 10.39
N GLU A 3 -11.67 14.56 10.17
CA GLU A 3 -12.48 15.07 11.27
C GLU A 3 -13.17 13.91 12.01
N GLY A 4 -13.18 13.97 13.35
CA GLY A 4 -13.73 12.90 14.21
C GLY A 4 -12.84 11.66 14.38
N PHE A 5 -11.70 11.56 13.69
CA PHE A 5 -10.75 10.48 13.90
C PHE A 5 -9.79 10.79 15.05
N LYS A 6 -9.54 9.79 15.88
CA LYS A 6 -8.46 9.84 16.89
C LYS A 6 -7.13 9.53 16.22
N GLN A 7 -6.06 10.10 16.74
CA GLN A 7 -4.69 9.75 16.39
C GLN A 7 -4.06 8.97 17.54
N SER A 8 -3.33 7.91 17.20
CA SER A 8 -2.59 7.10 18.16
C SER A 8 -1.24 6.71 17.59
N MET A 9 -0.25 6.54 18.47
CA MET A 9 1.00 5.86 18.17
C MET A 9 0.94 4.51 18.88
N ILE A 10 0.99 3.43 18.09
CA ILE A 10 0.84 2.06 18.59
C ILE A 10 2.16 1.33 18.46
N ASP A 11 2.71 0.88 19.59
CA ASP A 11 3.90 0.04 19.62
C ASP A 11 3.53 -1.41 19.29
N THR A 12 4.08 -1.93 18.20
CA THR A 12 3.86 -3.31 17.72
C THR A 12 4.95 -4.29 18.21
N GLY A 13 5.91 -3.80 18.99
CA GLY A 13 7.10 -4.53 19.44
C GLY A 13 8.28 -4.36 18.48
N ASP A 14 8.05 -4.41 17.18
CA ASP A 14 9.09 -4.21 16.15
C ASP A 14 9.12 -2.77 15.61
N ALA A 15 8.02 -2.03 15.73
CA ALA A 15 7.89 -0.65 15.27
C ALA A 15 6.81 0.10 16.05
N VAL A 16 6.90 1.44 16.07
CA VAL A 16 5.82 2.31 16.55
C VAL A 16 5.10 2.88 15.34
N ILE A 17 3.81 2.59 15.22
CA ILE A 17 3.01 2.92 14.03
C ILE A 17 2.01 4.02 14.34
N ARG A 18 2.02 5.07 13.51
CA ARG A 18 1.00 6.11 13.54
C ARG A 18 -0.28 5.61 12.89
N VAL A 19 -1.39 5.78 13.59
CA VAL A 19 -2.72 5.44 13.07
C VAL A 19 -3.71 6.58 13.28
N ARG A 20 -4.64 6.71 12.33
CA ARG A 20 -5.90 7.47 12.48
C ARG A 20 -7.03 6.47 12.51
N HIS A 21 -7.88 6.53 13.54
CA HIS A 21 -9.01 5.62 13.63
C HIS A 21 -10.29 6.32 14.09
N GLY A 22 -11.42 5.91 13.54
CA GLY A 22 -12.71 6.52 13.82
C GLY A 22 -13.87 5.75 13.20
N GLY A 23 -15.09 6.22 13.47
CA GLY A 23 -16.31 5.57 13.00
C GLY A 23 -16.81 4.46 13.91
N LYS A 24 -17.84 3.74 13.46
CA LYS A 24 -18.49 2.64 14.18
C LYS A 24 -18.93 1.58 13.18
N GLY A 25 -18.80 0.33 13.55
CA GLY A 25 -19.17 -0.82 12.73
C GLY A 25 -18.02 -1.81 12.55
N PRO A 26 -18.10 -2.72 11.56
CA PRO A 26 -17.04 -3.67 11.28
C PRO A 26 -15.68 -2.99 11.05
N PRO A 27 -14.57 -3.56 11.54
CA PRO A 27 -13.26 -2.94 11.40
C PRO A 27 -12.72 -3.03 9.98
N LEU A 28 -12.23 -1.90 9.45
CA LEU A 28 -11.65 -1.74 8.13
C LEU A 28 -10.29 -1.05 8.22
N LEU A 29 -9.23 -1.78 7.87
CA LEU A 29 -7.86 -1.29 7.78
C LEU A 29 -7.59 -0.70 6.39
N LEU A 30 -7.01 0.49 6.33
CA LEU A 30 -6.63 1.20 5.11
C LEU A 30 -5.11 1.43 5.08
N LEU A 31 -4.43 0.96 4.03
CA LEU A 31 -2.98 1.03 3.86
C LEU A 31 -2.59 1.80 2.60
N HIS A 32 -1.70 2.78 2.75
CA HIS A 32 -1.20 3.64 1.68
C HIS A 32 -0.02 3.04 0.92
N GLY A 33 0.39 3.70 -0.17
CA GLY A 33 1.59 3.41 -0.94
C GLY A 33 2.63 4.52 -0.94
N ILE A 34 3.61 4.43 -1.81
CA ILE A 34 4.61 5.47 -2.06
C ILE A 34 4.04 6.56 -2.99
N PRO A 35 4.38 7.83 -2.82
CA PRO A 35 5.14 8.47 -1.74
C PRO A 35 4.23 9.00 -0.62
N GLN A 36 3.10 8.35 -0.42
CA GLN A 36 1.98 8.82 0.38
C GLN A 36 2.11 8.44 1.87
N THR A 37 1.12 8.87 2.65
CA THR A 37 0.86 8.49 4.03
C THR A 37 -0.62 8.09 4.16
N HIS A 38 -1.09 7.79 5.37
CA HIS A 38 -2.52 7.58 5.62
C HIS A 38 -3.42 8.69 5.03
N VAL A 39 -2.84 9.88 4.77
CA VAL A 39 -3.56 11.05 4.25
C VAL A 39 -4.19 10.78 2.87
N MET A 40 -3.64 9.88 2.06
CA MET A 40 -4.26 9.50 0.78
C MET A 40 -5.74 9.09 0.88
N TRP A 41 -6.15 8.63 2.04
CA TRP A 41 -7.52 8.20 2.29
C TRP A 41 -8.47 9.33 2.70
N HIS A 42 -8.00 10.59 2.71
CA HIS A 42 -8.74 11.75 3.22
C HIS A 42 -10.11 11.98 2.59
N ARG A 43 -10.29 11.62 1.31
CA ARG A 43 -11.56 11.77 0.58
C ARG A 43 -12.56 10.67 0.88
N ILE A 44 -12.10 9.47 1.24
CA ILE A 44 -12.99 8.31 1.37
C ILE A 44 -13.07 7.76 2.80
N ALA A 45 -12.03 7.88 3.62
CA ALA A 45 -12.07 7.37 5.00
C ALA A 45 -13.20 7.97 5.86
N PRO A 46 -13.49 9.30 5.83
CA PRO A 46 -14.61 9.86 6.57
C PRO A 46 -15.98 9.34 6.12
N ARG A 47 -16.13 9.01 4.85
CA ARG A 47 -17.36 8.41 4.29
C ARG A 47 -17.51 6.96 4.75
N LEU A 48 -16.45 6.17 4.67
CA LEU A 48 -16.42 4.79 5.15
C LEU A 48 -16.67 4.71 6.67
N ALA A 49 -16.23 5.70 7.43
CA ALA A 49 -16.41 5.75 8.88
C ALA A 49 -17.88 5.94 9.34
N GLN A 50 -18.80 6.18 8.41
CA GLN A 50 -20.24 6.19 8.71
C GLN A 50 -20.75 4.79 9.05
N ASP A 51 -20.17 3.74 8.43
CA ASP A 51 -20.63 2.35 8.56
C ASP A 51 -19.55 1.39 9.04
N PHE A 52 -18.27 1.82 9.08
CA PHE A 52 -17.13 1.02 9.52
C PHE A 52 -16.35 1.70 10.64
N THR A 53 -15.70 0.91 11.46
CA THR A 53 -14.58 1.41 12.27
C THR A 53 -13.34 1.40 11.39
N VAL A 54 -13.00 2.58 10.86
CA VAL A 54 -11.86 2.74 9.94
C VAL A 54 -10.57 2.94 10.73
N VAL A 55 -9.51 2.24 10.32
CA VAL A 55 -8.14 2.39 10.82
C VAL A 55 -7.25 2.67 9.62
N ALA A 56 -6.69 3.88 9.52
CA ALA A 56 -5.75 4.28 8.48
C ALA A 56 -4.35 4.44 9.09
N ALA A 57 -3.41 3.61 8.68
CA ALA A 57 -2.08 3.53 9.25
C ALA A 57 -1.01 4.09 8.29
N ASP A 58 0.01 4.77 8.84
CA ASP A 58 1.27 4.96 8.14
C ASP A 58 2.07 3.66 8.24
N LEU A 59 2.51 3.11 7.12
CA LEU A 59 3.38 1.93 7.11
C LEU A 59 4.69 2.23 7.88
N ARG A 60 5.33 1.20 8.47
CA ARG A 60 6.68 1.40 9.06
C ARG A 60 7.61 2.02 8.01
N GLY A 61 8.43 2.96 8.41
CA GLY A 61 9.31 3.70 7.51
C GLY A 61 8.66 4.91 6.84
N TYR A 62 7.33 5.06 6.90
CA TYR A 62 6.59 6.15 6.26
C TYR A 62 5.98 7.10 7.30
N GLY A 63 5.72 8.32 6.87
CA GLY A 63 5.03 9.30 7.69
C GLY A 63 5.67 9.52 9.05
N GLU A 64 4.87 9.47 10.09
CA GLU A 64 5.32 9.57 11.48
C GLU A 64 5.54 8.19 12.15
N SER A 65 5.36 7.10 11.42
CA SER A 65 5.74 5.77 11.92
C SER A 65 7.26 5.66 12.06
N SER A 66 7.71 4.85 13.00
CA SER A 66 9.14 4.66 13.25
C SER A 66 9.86 4.00 12.06
N LYS A 67 11.17 4.20 12.00
CA LYS A 67 12.07 3.67 10.99
C LYS A 67 13.03 2.69 11.68
N PRO A 68 12.62 1.42 11.89
CA PRO A 68 13.47 0.43 12.56
C PRO A 68 14.82 0.26 11.88
N PRO A 69 15.88 -0.09 12.62
CA PRO A 69 17.18 -0.38 12.02
C PRO A 69 17.08 -1.47 10.97
N THR A 70 17.86 -1.32 9.91
CA THR A 70 17.93 -2.32 8.84
C THR A 70 18.82 -3.50 9.21
N THR A 71 18.68 -4.59 8.47
CA THR A 71 19.53 -5.78 8.52
C THR A 71 20.07 -6.08 7.12
N PRO A 72 21.17 -6.83 6.96
CA PRO A 72 21.74 -7.12 5.64
C PRO A 72 20.78 -7.83 4.65
N ASP A 73 19.77 -8.51 5.17
CA ASP A 73 18.72 -9.17 4.37
C ASP A 73 17.47 -8.30 4.17
N HIS A 74 17.45 -7.07 4.70
CA HIS A 74 16.34 -6.12 4.65
C HIS A 74 15.03 -6.61 5.32
N ALA A 75 15.09 -7.65 6.15
CA ALA A 75 13.92 -8.29 6.77
C ALA A 75 12.99 -7.34 7.53
N PRO A 76 13.48 -6.31 8.26
CA PRO A 76 12.61 -5.34 8.93
C PRO A 76 11.65 -4.59 8.00
N TYR A 77 11.99 -4.47 6.71
CA TYR A 77 11.18 -3.74 5.73
C TYR A 77 10.44 -4.65 4.74
N SER A 78 10.47 -5.98 4.97
CA SER A 78 9.69 -6.94 4.18
C SER A 78 8.18 -6.76 4.40
N LYS A 79 7.38 -7.12 3.40
CA LYS A 79 5.91 -7.08 3.51
C LYS A 79 5.38 -7.99 4.62
N ARG A 80 6.10 -9.05 4.94
CA ARG A 80 5.78 -9.93 6.08
C ARG A 80 5.95 -9.22 7.41
N ALA A 81 7.02 -8.44 7.59
CA ALA A 81 7.23 -7.64 8.79
C ALA A 81 6.17 -6.54 8.90
N MET A 82 5.89 -5.82 7.81
CA MET A 82 4.84 -4.80 7.78
C MET A 82 3.45 -5.37 8.07
N ALA A 83 3.13 -6.57 7.55
CA ALA A 83 1.86 -7.23 7.80
C ALA A 83 1.68 -7.59 9.29
N ARG A 84 2.75 -8.01 9.98
CA ARG A 84 2.71 -8.26 11.43
C ARG A 84 2.36 -7.02 12.22
N ASP A 85 2.92 -5.85 11.87
CA ASP A 85 2.55 -4.59 12.51
C ASP A 85 1.05 -4.33 12.41
N GLN A 86 0.51 -4.48 11.22
CA GLN A 86 -0.90 -4.16 10.98
C GLN A 86 -1.84 -5.12 11.72
N VAL A 87 -1.49 -6.41 11.77
CA VAL A 87 -2.25 -7.39 12.57
C VAL A 87 -2.18 -7.05 14.06
N GLU A 88 -1.01 -6.64 14.56
CA GLU A 88 -0.84 -6.26 15.96
C GLU A 88 -1.60 -4.97 16.30
N ILE A 89 -1.58 -3.95 15.42
CA ILE A 89 -2.40 -2.73 15.57
C ILE A 89 -3.87 -3.09 15.72
N MET A 90 -4.40 -3.91 14.82
CA MET A 90 -5.80 -4.29 14.85
C MET A 90 -6.14 -5.06 16.13
N ARG A 91 -5.25 -5.95 16.57
CA ARG A 91 -5.40 -6.69 17.84
C ARG A 91 -5.44 -5.75 19.06
N GLN A 92 -4.53 -4.75 19.13
CA GLN A 92 -4.48 -3.81 20.24
C GLN A 92 -5.70 -2.87 20.26
N LEU A 93 -6.29 -2.59 19.08
CA LEU A 93 -7.54 -1.87 18.98
C LEU A 93 -8.78 -2.73 19.29
N GLY A 94 -8.60 -4.03 19.60
CA GLY A 94 -9.67 -4.97 19.97
C GLY A 94 -10.30 -5.69 18.77
N PHE A 95 -9.65 -5.70 17.59
CA PHE A 95 -10.18 -6.30 16.38
C PHE A 95 -9.41 -7.59 16.02
N ASP A 96 -10.00 -8.73 16.30
CA ASP A 96 -9.40 -10.04 15.95
C ASP A 96 -9.53 -10.38 14.47
N ARG A 97 -10.57 -9.91 13.81
CA ARG A 97 -10.84 -10.11 12.38
C ARG A 97 -11.30 -8.79 11.76
N PHE A 98 -10.83 -8.50 10.56
CA PHE A 98 -11.08 -7.21 9.93
C PHE A 98 -11.06 -7.30 8.41
N PHE A 99 -11.60 -6.28 7.76
CA PHE A 99 -11.44 -6.01 6.35
C PHE A 99 -10.15 -5.22 6.11
N VAL A 100 -9.54 -5.36 4.94
CA VAL A 100 -8.37 -4.56 4.58
C VAL A 100 -8.46 -4.07 3.13
N ALA A 101 -8.15 -2.79 2.93
CA ALA A 101 -7.89 -2.22 1.61
C ALA A 101 -6.48 -1.62 1.60
N GLY A 102 -5.70 -1.94 0.57
CA GLY A 102 -4.36 -1.41 0.41
C GLY A 102 -4.08 -0.94 -1.01
N HIS A 103 -3.42 0.20 -1.12
CA HIS A 103 -2.97 0.76 -2.37
C HIS A 103 -1.46 0.60 -2.51
N ASP A 104 -0.96 0.27 -3.69
CA ASP A 104 0.46 0.17 -4.03
C ASP A 104 1.26 -0.63 -2.97
N ARG A 105 2.22 -0.03 -2.25
CA ARG A 105 3.01 -0.71 -1.20
C ARG A 105 2.13 -1.28 -0.09
N GLY A 106 1.06 -0.56 0.28
CA GLY A 106 0.05 -1.02 1.24
C GLY A 106 -0.79 -2.19 0.72
N GLY A 107 -1.09 -2.23 -0.58
CA GLY A 107 -1.72 -3.37 -1.23
C GLY A 107 -0.86 -4.62 -1.16
N ARG A 108 0.47 -4.45 -1.33
CA ARG A 108 1.44 -5.55 -1.19
C ARG A 108 1.54 -6.06 0.24
N CYS A 109 1.48 -5.16 1.22
CA CYS A 109 1.36 -5.53 2.62
C CYS A 109 0.05 -6.30 2.89
N ALA A 110 -1.08 -5.82 2.33
CA ALA A 110 -2.39 -6.39 2.56
C ALA A 110 -2.55 -7.82 2.00
N TYR A 111 -2.08 -8.10 0.76
CA TYR A 111 -2.17 -9.47 0.27
C TYR A 111 -1.22 -10.42 1.00
N ARG A 112 -0.02 -9.97 1.38
CA ARG A 112 0.90 -10.75 2.20
C ARG A 112 0.26 -11.07 3.56
N MET A 113 -0.43 -10.10 4.16
CA MET A 113 -1.19 -10.31 5.39
C MET A 113 -2.29 -11.36 5.21
N ALA A 114 -3.05 -11.31 4.11
CA ALA A 114 -4.10 -12.29 3.82
C ALA A 114 -3.55 -13.72 3.63
N LEU A 115 -2.33 -13.87 3.08
CA LEU A 115 -1.65 -15.16 2.95
C LEU A 115 -1.10 -15.66 4.29
N ASP A 116 -0.47 -14.80 5.09
CA ASP A 116 0.21 -15.20 6.33
C ASP A 116 -0.76 -15.29 7.54
N HIS A 117 -1.85 -14.51 7.51
CA HIS A 117 -2.85 -14.44 8.60
C HIS A 117 -4.28 -14.65 8.08
N PRO A 118 -4.57 -15.78 7.37
CA PRO A 118 -5.88 -15.99 6.71
C PRO A 118 -7.05 -16.01 7.69
N GLN A 119 -6.81 -16.29 8.98
CA GLN A 119 -7.85 -16.25 10.01
C GLN A 119 -8.21 -14.81 10.44
N ARG A 120 -7.39 -13.81 10.11
CA ARG A 120 -7.58 -12.40 10.51
C ARG A 120 -8.29 -11.58 9.45
N VAL A 121 -7.98 -11.81 8.17
CA VAL A 121 -8.51 -11.02 7.04
C VAL A 121 -9.82 -11.61 6.55
N LEU A 122 -10.90 -10.85 6.67
CA LEU A 122 -12.26 -11.22 6.24
C LEU A 122 -12.48 -11.00 4.75
N LYS A 123 -12.01 -9.88 4.21
CA LYS A 123 -12.02 -9.51 2.80
C LYS A 123 -10.82 -8.61 2.50
N LEU A 124 -10.28 -8.72 1.31
CA LEU A 124 -9.13 -7.98 0.83
C LEU A 124 -9.48 -7.12 -0.39
N ALA A 125 -9.22 -5.84 -0.36
CA ALA A 125 -9.19 -4.99 -1.55
C ALA A 125 -7.75 -4.56 -1.85
N VAL A 126 -7.32 -4.72 -3.10
CA VAL A 126 -6.01 -4.30 -3.60
C VAL A 126 -6.19 -3.27 -4.71
N LEU A 127 -5.47 -2.16 -4.62
CA LEU A 127 -5.60 -1.03 -5.52
C LEU A 127 -4.29 -0.84 -6.29
N ASP A 128 -4.39 -0.94 -7.61
CA ASP A 128 -3.37 -0.73 -8.64
C ASP A 128 -2.09 -1.56 -8.47
N ILE A 129 -2.26 -2.84 -8.14
CA ILE A 129 -1.15 -3.78 -8.03
C ILE A 129 -1.50 -5.19 -8.56
N VAL A 130 -0.45 -5.93 -8.84
CA VAL A 130 -0.42 -7.41 -8.85
C VAL A 130 0.61 -7.90 -7.83
N PRO A 131 0.63 -9.18 -7.41
CA PRO A 131 1.62 -9.69 -6.46
C PRO A 131 3.05 -9.38 -6.88
N THR A 132 3.93 -9.11 -5.93
CA THR A 132 5.32 -8.67 -6.18
C THR A 132 6.09 -9.68 -7.02
N GLY A 133 5.99 -10.95 -6.71
CA GLY A 133 6.62 -12.03 -7.46
C GLY A 133 6.13 -12.11 -8.90
N GLU A 134 4.83 -11.91 -9.15
CA GLU A 134 4.27 -11.89 -10.50
C GLU A 134 4.77 -10.69 -11.31
N ALA A 135 4.91 -9.52 -10.67
CA ALA A 135 5.46 -8.33 -11.31
C ALA A 135 6.90 -8.58 -11.79
N PHE A 136 7.78 -9.07 -10.93
CA PHE A 136 9.18 -9.35 -11.29
C PHE A 136 9.31 -10.48 -12.33
N ARG A 137 8.52 -11.53 -12.22
CA ARG A 137 8.56 -12.65 -13.17
C ARG A 137 8.13 -12.27 -14.59
N ARG A 138 7.24 -11.31 -14.71
CA ARG A 138 6.70 -10.80 -15.99
C ARG A 138 7.45 -9.57 -16.48
N ALA A 139 8.45 -9.09 -15.72
CA ALA A 139 9.17 -7.88 -16.04
C ALA A 139 9.86 -8.00 -17.41
N ASP A 140 9.56 -7.05 -18.27
CA ASP A 140 10.12 -6.87 -19.59
C ASP A 140 10.59 -5.42 -19.75
N MET A 141 10.95 -5.02 -20.96
CA MET A 141 11.37 -3.65 -21.24
C MET A 141 10.27 -2.63 -20.92
N ALA A 142 9.00 -2.94 -21.22
CA ALA A 142 7.88 -2.05 -20.95
C ALA A 142 7.69 -1.86 -19.43
N PHE A 143 7.74 -2.95 -18.66
CA PHE A 143 7.72 -2.89 -17.20
C PHE A 143 8.92 -2.10 -16.67
N GLY A 144 10.12 -2.38 -17.13
CA GLY A 144 11.33 -1.68 -16.67
C GLY A 144 11.27 -0.16 -16.89
N LEU A 145 10.69 0.29 -18.01
CA LEU A 145 10.50 1.71 -18.31
C LEU A 145 9.37 2.34 -17.48
N ALA A 146 8.26 1.64 -17.30
CA ALA A 146 7.10 2.16 -16.55
C ALA A 146 7.34 2.16 -15.03
N TYR A 147 7.97 1.09 -14.52
CA TYR A 147 8.23 0.88 -13.09
C TYR A 147 9.72 1.02 -12.73
N TRP A 148 10.47 1.86 -13.47
CA TRP A 148 11.91 2.06 -13.29
C TRP A 148 12.30 2.39 -11.83
N VAL A 149 11.41 3.06 -11.10
CA VAL A 149 11.57 3.40 -9.69
C VAL A 149 11.84 2.17 -8.83
N TRP A 150 11.26 1.01 -9.16
CA TRP A 150 11.48 -0.23 -8.43
C TRP A 150 12.94 -0.69 -8.50
N PHE A 151 13.53 -0.62 -9.69
CA PHE A 151 14.91 -1.03 -9.91
C PHE A 151 15.90 0.00 -9.38
N PHE A 152 15.53 1.27 -9.44
CA PHE A 152 16.37 2.36 -8.93
C PHE A 152 16.42 2.38 -7.40
N LEU A 153 15.27 2.36 -6.72
CA LEU A 153 15.24 2.40 -5.25
C LEU A 153 15.77 1.11 -4.61
N ALA A 154 15.78 -0.01 -5.33
CA ALA A 154 16.37 -1.26 -4.88
C ALA A 154 17.89 -1.34 -5.06
N GLN A 155 18.54 -0.33 -5.65
CA GLN A 155 20.00 -0.34 -5.76
C GLN A 155 20.67 -0.36 -4.38
N PRO A 156 21.90 -0.91 -4.29
CA PRO A 156 22.61 -0.97 -3.02
C PRO A 156 22.74 0.40 -2.33
N PHE A 157 22.73 0.37 -1.01
CA PHE A 157 23.02 1.56 -0.19
C PHE A 157 24.41 2.12 -0.57
N ASP A 158 24.55 3.41 -0.75
CA ASP A 158 23.66 4.54 -0.50
C ASP A 158 23.26 5.28 -1.80
N LEU A 159 23.32 4.61 -2.94
CA LEU A 159 23.16 5.27 -4.25
C LEU A 159 21.80 5.99 -4.41
N PRO A 160 20.62 5.34 -4.24
CA PRO A 160 19.35 6.04 -4.40
C PRO A 160 19.14 7.11 -3.33
N GLU A 161 19.53 6.85 -2.08
CA GLU A 161 19.43 7.82 -0.99
C GLU A 161 20.21 9.10 -1.29
N ARG A 162 21.43 8.98 -1.85
CA ARG A 162 22.26 10.15 -2.20
C ARG A 162 21.73 10.92 -3.39
N ILE A 163 21.16 10.23 -4.38
CA ILE A 163 20.62 10.89 -5.58
C ILE A 163 19.33 11.62 -5.23
N VAL A 164 18.35 10.91 -4.63
CA VAL A 164 17.05 11.49 -4.27
C VAL A 164 17.21 12.53 -3.16
N GLY A 165 18.06 12.27 -2.17
CA GLY A 165 18.28 13.16 -1.04
C GLY A 165 18.88 14.52 -1.39
N LYS A 166 19.43 14.70 -2.61
CA LYS A 166 19.88 16.02 -3.08
C LYS A 166 18.72 16.95 -3.41
N ASP A 167 17.64 16.41 -3.95
CA ASP A 167 16.40 17.14 -4.23
C ASP A 167 15.21 16.17 -4.15
N PRO A 168 14.75 15.86 -2.94
CA PRO A 168 13.59 14.96 -2.77
C PRO A 168 12.32 15.50 -3.41
N GLN A 169 12.22 16.84 -3.59
CA GLN A 169 11.05 17.47 -4.17
C GLN A 169 10.88 17.10 -5.64
N ILE A 170 11.95 17.14 -6.44
CA ILE A 170 11.90 16.74 -7.85
C ILE A 170 11.40 15.29 -7.99
N PHE A 171 11.88 14.38 -7.14
CA PHE A 171 11.50 12.98 -7.20
C PHE A 171 10.03 12.77 -6.78
N LEU A 172 9.61 13.46 -5.72
CA LEU A 172 8.22 13.47 -5.26
C LEU A 172 7.27 14.00 -6.35
N ASP A 173 7.58 15.17 -6.91
CA ASP A 173 6.76 15.80 -7.94
C ASP A 173 6.67 14.92 -9.19
N TYR A 174 7.78 14.29 -9.58
CA TYR A 174 7.78 13.32 -10.67
C TYR A 174 6.79 12.18 -10.40
N MET A 175 6.80 11.57 -9.22
CA MET A 175 5.87 10.48 -8.89
C MET A 175 4.42 10.96 -8.89
N LEU A 176 4.13 12.07 -8.19
CA LEU A 176 2.77 12.58 -8.07
C LEU A 176 2.19 13.01 -9.42
N ASP A 177 2.98 13.71 -10.25
CA ASP A 177 2.49 14.27 -11.51
C ASP A 177 2.47 13.25 -12.65
N ARG A 178 3.45 12.33 -12.69
CA ARG A 178 3.57 11.36 -13.79
C ARG A 178 2.71 10.12 -13.61
N TRP A 179 2.39 9.76 -12.37
CA TRP A 179 1.55 8.61 -12.10
C TRP A 179 0.07 8.97 -12.00
N SER A 180 -0.24 10.25 -11.83
CA SER A 180 -1.62 10.74 -11.95
C SER A 180 -2.10 10.74 -13.39
N GLY A 181 -3.34 10.35 -13.59
CA GLY A 181 -4.05 10.52 -14.86
C GLY A 181 -4.79 11.86 -14.98
N THR A 182 -4.89 12.59 -13.87
CA THR A 182 -5.58 13.87 -13.76
C THR A 182 -4.65 14.92 -13.17
N ALA A 183 -4.64 16.12 -13.74
CA ALA A 183 -3.87 17.24 -13.18
C ALA A 183 -4.52 17.77 -11.88
N ASP A 184 -3.72 18.38 -11.03
CA ASP A 184 -4.14 19.09 -9.80
C ASP A 184 -5.02 18.26 -8.84
N VAL A 185 -4.78 16.95 -8.80
CA VAL A 185 -5.53 16.00 -7.96
C VAL A 185 -5.28 16.21 -6.46
N PHE A 186 -4.07 16.59 -6.10
CA PHE A 186 -3.64 16.71 -4.71
C PHE A 186 -3.84 18.14 -4.21
N PRO A 187 -4.73 18.36 -3.21
CA PRO A 187 -4.77 19.64 -2.50
C PRO A 187 -3.39 20.03 -1.95
N GLU A 188 -3.11 21.33 -1.87
CA GLU A 188 -1.82 21.83 -1.40
C GLU A 188 -1.41 21.23 -0.04
N GLU A 189 -2.35 21.14 0.89
CA GLU A 189 -2.12 20.57 2.22
C GLU A 189 -1.75 19.07 2.18
N VAL A 190 -2.31 18.31 1.22
CA VAL A 190 -1.98 16.89 1.01
C VAL A 190 -0.59 16.75 0.42
N ARG A 191 -0.29 17.53 -0.62
CA ARG A 191 1.02 17.55 -1.26
C ARG A 191 2.13 17.98 -0.29
N ALA A 192 1.84 18.96 0.57
CA ALA A 192 2.74 19.42 1.62
C ALA A 192 3.04 18.32 2.66
N GLU A 193 2.05 17.52 3.04
CA GLU A 193 2.26 16.39 3.96
C GLU A 193 3.16 15.33 3.33
N TYR A 194 2.94 14.96 2.06
CA TYR A 194 3.82 14.01 1.37
C TYR A 194 5.25 14.57 1.24
N ALA A 195 5.39 15.85 0.91
CA ALA A 195 6.69 16.49 0.81
C ALA A 195 7.43 16.55 2.16
N ARG A 196 6.69 16.84 3.25
CA ARG A 196 7.26 16.87 4.60
C ARG A 196 7.89 15.54 4.99
N THR A 197 7.19 14.45 4.74
CA THR A 197 7.65 13.10 5.12
C THR A 197 8.72 12.58 4.17
N PHE A 198 8.60 12.84 2.86
CA PHE A 198 9.55 12.36 1.87
C PHE A 198 10.92 13.05 1.92
N ARG A 199 10.98 14.27 2.48
CA ARG A 199 12.24 15.01 2.72
C ARG A 199 13.06 14.48 3.90
N ASP A 200 12.46 13.66 4.76
CA ASP A 200 13.16 13.04 5.87
C ASP A 200 14.11 11.95 5.34
N PRO A 201 15.46 12.06 5.59
CA PRO A 201 16.42 11.08 5.10
C PRO A 201 16.18 9.66 5.64
N GLU A 202 15.65 9.54 6.88
CA GLU A 202 15.34 8.24 7.47
C GLU A 202 14.14 7.60 6.76
N THR A 203 13.14 8.39 6.38
CA THR A 203 12.01 7.94 5.55
C THR A 203 12.49 7.50 4.18
N LEU A 204 13.35 8.27 3.53
CA LEU A 204 13.90 7.90 2.23
C LEU A 204 14.70 6.59 2.30
N HIS A 205 15.53 6.44 3.32
CA HIS A 205 16.28 5.20 3.54
C HIS A 205 15.34 4.00 3.78
N ALA A 206 14.33 4.17 4.64
CA ALA A 206 13.33 3.13 4.90
C ALA A 206 12.57 2.70 3.63
N ILE A 207 12.23 3.64 2.76
CA ILE A 207 11.63 3.37 1.44
C ILE A 207 12.59 2.54 0.58
N CYS A 208 13.86 2.92 0.49
CA CYS A 208 14.86 2.14 -0.27
C CYS A 208 15.01 0.73 0.29
N GLU A 209 15.05 0.57 1.62
CA GLU A 209 15.10 -0.73 2.28
C GLU A 209 13.88 -1.61 1.97
N GLU A 210 12.70 -1.01 1.89
CA GLU A 210 11.49 -1.70 1.48
C GLU A 210 11.57 -2.22 0.02
N TYR A 211 12.15 -1.44 -0.89
CA TYR A 211 12.37 -1.88 -2.27
C TYR A 211 13.46 -2.94 -2.37
N ARG A 212 14.52 -2.89 -1.56
CA ARG A 212 15.53 -3.95 -1.43
C ARG A 212 14.91 -5.24 -0.91
N ALA A 213 14.08 -5.16 0.12
CA ALA A 213 13.31 -6.30 0.61
C ALA A 213 12.38 -6.88 -0.46
N ALA A 214 11.77 -6.03 -1.30
CA ALA A 214 10.89 -6.47 -2.38
C ALA A 214 11.61 -7.32 -3.43
N THR A 215 12.84 -6.95 -3.81
CA THR A 215 13.65 -7.69 -4.80
C THR A 215 14.31 -8.94 -4.22
N ASN A 216 14.28 -9.12 -2.92
CA ASN A 216 14.88 -10.24 -2.20
C ASN A 216 13.81 -11.07 -1.48
N LEU A 217 13.51 -10.74 -0.23
CA LEU A 217 12.64 -11.55 0.64
C LEU A 217 11.20 -11.64 0.15
N ASP A 218 10.61 -10.53 -0.28
CA ASP A 218 9.21 -10.54 -0.72
C ASP A 218 9.05 -11.37 -2.00
N TYR A 219 10.01 -11.26 -2.94
CA TYR A 219 10.05 -12.10 -4.13
C TYR A 219 10.16 -13.58 -3.76
N GLN A 220 11.08 -13.93 -2.84
CA GLN A 220 11.27 -15.32 -2.38
C GLN A 220 10.02 -15.85 -1.68
N HIS A 221 9.35 -15.05 -0.86
CA HIS A 221 8.09 -15.44 -0.20
C HIS A 221 7.01 -15.73 -1.24
N ASP A 222 6.87 -14.89 -2.25
CA ASP A 222 5.88 -15.09 -3.30
C ASP A 222 6.19 -16.34 -4.14
N GLU A 223 7.45 -16.58 -4.50
CA GLU A 223 7.83 -17.79 -5.23
C GLU A 223 7.59 -19.07 -4.40
N ALA A 224 7.82 -19.02 -3.09
CA ALA A 224 7.54 -20.13 -2.20
C ALA A 224 6.04 -20.45 -2.07
N ASP A 225 5.18 -19.43 -2.13
CA ASP A 225 3.73 -19.56 -1.99
C ASP A 225 3.01 -19.85 -3.31
N ARG A 226 3.61 -19.46 -4.43
CA ARG A 226 3.03 -19.53 -5.77
C ARG A 226 2.58 -20.96 -6.13
N GLY A 227 1.29 -21.10 -6.46
CA GLY A 227 0.67 -22.38 -6.78
C GLY A 227 0.53 -23.35 -5.58
N ARG A 228 0.96 -22.95 -4.38
CA ARG A 228 0.88 -23.76 -3.14
C ARG A 228 -0.04 -23.17 -2.10
N ARG A 229 -0.05 -21.85 -1.97
CA ARG A 229 -0.91 -21.12 -1.03
C ARG A 229 -1.80 -20.15 -1.78
N ARG A 230 -3.03 -20.02 -1.34
CA ARG A 230 -4.02 -19.11 -1.93
C ARG A 230 -4.66 -18.26 -0.83
N ILE A 231 -5.03 -17.04 -1.18
CA ILE A 231 -5.81 -16.15 -0.35
C ILE A 231 -7.21 -16.74 -0.22
N ARG A 232 -7.65 -16.96 1.02
CA ARG A 232 -8.92 -17.65 1.33
C ARG A 232 -10.12 -16.74 1.37
N CYS A 233 -9.91 -15.46 1.67
CA CYS A 233 -10.99 -14.48 1.69
C CYS A 233 -11.28 -13.93 0.28
N PRO A 234 -12.50 -13.38 0.04
CA PRO A 234 -12.80 -12.67 -1.20
C PRO A 234 -11.83 -11.53 -1.46
N VAL A 235 -11.46 -11.34 -2.73
CA VAL A 235 -10.53 -10.30 -3.21
C VAL A 235 -11.24 -9.37 -4.19
N LEU A 236 -11.14 -8.06 -3.94
CA LEU A 236 -11.47 -7.01 -4.90
C LEU A 236 -10.17 -6.42 -5.45
N ALA A 237 -9.97 -6.51 -6.77
CA ALA A 237 -8.86 -5.85 -7.45
C ALA A 237 -9.39 -4.65 -8.25
N LEU A 238 -8.96 -3.45 -7.87
CA LEU A 238 -9.20 -2.22 -8.64
C LEU A 238 -7.87 -1.74 -9.21
N TRP A 239 -7.88 -1.25 -10.46
CA TRP A 239 -6.64 -0.74 -11.05
C TRP A 239 -6.91 0.44 -11.98
N SER A 240 -5.84 1.20 -12.23
CA SER A 240 -5.84 2.32 -13.15
C SER A 240 -6.07 1.88 -14.60
N ARG A 241 -7.04 2.47 -15.28
CA ARG A 241 -7.23 2.30 -16.73
C ARG A 241 -6.16 3.03 -17.52
N GLN A 242 -5.64 4.14 -16.99
CA GLN A 242 -4.65 4.99 -17.63
C GLN A 242 -3.21 4.61 -17.24
N GLY A 243 -3.06 3.73 -16.24
CA GLY A 243 -1.79 3.24 -15.76
C GLY A 243 -1.23 2.06 -16.56
N PRO A 244 0.04 1.72 -16.33
CA PRO A 244 0.73 0.69 -17.10
C PRO A 244 0.17 -0.73 -16.88
N LEU A 245 -0.46 -1.03 -15.74
CA LEU A 245 -1.04 -2.37 -15.49
C LEU A 245 -2.09 -2.76 -16.53
N GLN A 246 -2.93 -1.82 -16.97
CA GLN A 246 -4.03 -2.06 -17.91
C GLN A 246 -3.58 -2.67 -19.23
N GLY A 247 -2.42 -2.28 -19.73
CA GLY A 247 -1.88 -2.78 -21.01
C GLY A 247 -0.82 -3.88 -20.87
N TRP A 248 -0.34 -4.10 -19.66
CA TRP A 248 0.80 -4.98 -19.41
C TRP A 248 0.38 -6.43 -19.06
N CYS A 249 -0.70 -6.61 -18.30
CA CYS A 249 -1.18 -7.94 -17.93
C CYS A 249 -2.70 -7.99 -17.72
N ASP A 250 -3.28 -9.20 -17.79
CA ASP A 250 -4.65 -9.44 -17.30
C ASP A 250 -4.63 -9.49 -15.77
N VAL A 251 -4.97 -8.36 -15.14
CA VAL A 251 -4.94 -8.18 -13.68
C VAL A 251 -5.81 -9.22 -12.97
N LEU A 252 -7.02 -9.49 -13.49
CA LEU A 252 -7.91 -10.47 -12.86
C LEU A 252 -7.41 -11.90 -13.01
N ALA A 253 -6.84 -12.25 -14.16
CA ALA A 253 -6.25 -13.58 -14.37
C ALA A 253 -5.08 -13.79 -13.37
N VAL A 254 -4.20 -12.79 -13.21
CA VAL A 254 -3.11 -12.86 -12.23
C VAL A 254 -3.65 -13.08 -10.81
N TRP A 255 -4.66 -12.32 -10.39
CA TRP A 255 -5.21 -12.48 -9.03
C TRP A 255 -5.95 -13.81 -8.84
N ARG A 256 -6.57 -14.38 -9.90
CA ARG A 256 -7.20 -15.72 -9.85
C ARG A 256 -6.19 -16.86 -9.63
N ASP A 257 -4.93 -16.64 -9.97
CA ASP A 257 -3.85 -17.60 -9.61
C ASP A 257 -3.54 -17.56 -8.11
N TRP A 258 -3.87 -16.47 -7.41
CA TRP A 258 -3.53 -16.21 -6.01
C TRP A 258 -4.70 -16.28 -5.04
N ALA A 259 -5.95 -16.24 -5.52
CA ALA A 259 -7.13 -16.22 -4.67
C ALA A 259 -8.26 -17.05 -5.27
N ASP A 260 -9.16 -17.54 -4.40
CA ASP A 260 -10.26 -18.41 -4.81
C ASP A 260 -11.47 -17.61 -5.33
N ASP A 261 -11.77 -16.45 -4.75
CA ASP A 261 -12.85 -15.54 -5.14
C ASP A 261 -12.27 -14.18 -5.50
N VAL A 262 -12.26 -13.83 -6.78
CA VAL A 262 -11.69 -12.58 -7.30
C VAL A 262 -12.70 -11.87 -8.16
N ARG A 263 -12.93 -10.60 -7.84
CA ARG A 263 -13.68 -9.64 -8.65
C ARG A 263 -12.94 -8.31 -8.75
N GLY A 264 -13.29 -7.50 -9.72
CA GLY A 264 -12.65 -6.19 -9.88
C GLY A 264 -12.87 -5.59 -11.25
N ARG A 265 -12.33 -4.40 -11.41
CA ARG A 265 -12.40 -3.63 -12.66
C ARG A 265 -11.35 -2.53 -12.70
N ALA A 266 -11.06 -2.02 -13.90
CA ALA A 266 -10.33 -0.78 -14.07
C ALA A 266 -11.20 0.44 -13.74
N LEU A 267 -10.61 1.44 -13.08
CA LEU A 267 -11.17 2.78 -12.90
C LEU A 267 -10.56 3.76 -13.90
N ASP A 268 -11.34 4.73 -14.35
CA ASP A 268 -10.85 5.70 -15.33
C ASP A 268 -10.08 6.84 -14.64
N CYS A 269 -8.90 6.50 -14.15
CA CYS A 269 -7.98 7.39 -13.42
C CYS A 269 -6.55 6.90 -13.60
N GLY A 270 -5.58 7.65 -13.06
CA GLY A 270 -4.19 7.22 -12.89
C GLY A 270 -3.98 6.31 -11.68
N HIS A 271 -2.75 6.32 -11.17
CA HIS A 271 -2.32 5.41 -10.09
C HIS A 271 -3.01 5.66 -8.74
N PHE A 272 -3.36 6.90 -8.44
CA PHE A 272 -3.82 7.29 -7.10
C PHE A 272 -5.34 7.21 -6.96
N LEU A 273 -5.91 6.02 -7.14
CA LEU A 273 -7.35 5.77 -7.21
C LEU A 273 -8.20 6.47 -6.13
N PRO A 274 -7.82 6.45 -4.81
CA PRO A 274 -8.62 7.10 -3.78
C PRO A 274 -8.64 8.63 -3.87
N GLU A 275 -7.68 9.23 -4.56
CA GLU A 275 -7.55 10.68 -4.71
C GLU A 275 -8.06 11.15 -6.07
N GLU A 276 -7.85 10.36 -7.13
CA GLU A 276 -8.27 10.71 -8.50
C GLU A 276 -9.73 10.33 -8.80
N ALA A 277 -10.17 9.16 -8.31
CA ALA A 277 -11.52 8.63 -8.50
C ALA A 277 -12.16 8.24 -7.14
N PRO A 278 -12.33 9.23 -6.22
CA PRO A 278 -12.79 8.94 -4.85
C PRO A 278 -14.20 8.36 -4.80
N ASP A 279 -15.11 8.78 -5.67
CA ASP A 279 -16.50 8.31 -5.65
C ASP A 279 -16.62 6.87 -6.12
N GLU A 280 -15.96 6.52 -7.22
CA GLU A 280 -15.91 5.15 -7.74
C GLU A 280 -15.17 4.22 -6.77
N THR A 281 -14.01 4.66 -6.27
CA THR A 281 -13.22 3.90 -5.29
C THR A 281 -14.03 3.64 -4.02
N TYR A 282 -14.66 4.67 -3.46
CA TYR A 282 -15.56 4.52 -2.31
C TYR A 282 -16.70 3.54 -2.60
N SER A 283 -17.39 3.72 -3.73
CA SER A 283 -18.56 2.93 -4.08
C SER A 283 -18.23 1.44 -4.23
N ASP A 284 -17.09 1.11 -4.87
CA ASP A 284 -16.66 -0.26 -5.04
C ASP A 284 -16.20 -0.89 -3.73
N LEU A 285 -15.42 -0.17 -2.91
CA LEU A 285 -15.01 -0.62 -1.58
C LEU A 285 -16.21 -0.82 -0.66
N TYR A 286 -17.12 0.15 -0.60
CA TYR A 286 -18.32 0.09 0.24
C TYR A 286 -19.17 -1.14 -0.12
N ARG A 287 -19.52 -1.30 -1.40
CA ARG A 287 -20.29 -2.46 -1.89
C ARG A 287 -19.59 -3.76 -1.56
N PHE A 288 -18.28 -3.82 -1.77
CA PHE A 288 -17.51 -5.03 -1.51
C PHE A 288 -17.50 -5.42 -0.04
N PHE A 289 -17.32 -4.48 0.87
CA PHE A 289 -17.23 -4.78 2.29
C PHE A 289 -18.58 -4.99 2.96
N THR A 290 -19.70 -4.49 2.38
CA THR A 290 -21.05 -4.66 2.93
C THR A 290 -21.79 -5.91 2.41
N THR A 291 -21.41 -6.49 1.27
CA THR A 291 -21.96 -7.74 0.73
C THR A 291 -21.19 -8.95 1.18
#